data_58295778e18d136df132f8282a32d896
#
_entry.id   58295778e18d136df132f8282a32d896
#
_cell.length_a   1.000
_cell.length_b   1.000
_cell.length_c   1.000
_cell.angle_alpha   90.00
_cell.angle_beta   90.00
_cell.angle_gamma   90.00
#
_symmetry.space_group_name_H-M   'P 1'
#
loop_
_entity.id
_entity.type
_entity.pdbx_description
1 polymer ?
#
loop_
_entity_poly.entity_id
_entity_poly.type
_entity_poly.pdbx_seq_one_letter_code
_entity_poly.pdbx_strand_id
1 'polypeptide(L)'
;DNEQICNFLDRVVDSRLEPFLEKCFAELADYTNAFKNCMVMKREVVANKGIWVAKKRYMLNVLDEEGVRLSEPKLKIMGIEAVKSSTPQVCRGKIKEAIKIIMGKEQSDLHKFIADFKKEFFTMTAEQISFPRSCNNLRKYRHASNVFIKGTPIHVKGALIYNHQLKQFNLGQKYPFIQEGDKIKFLKLVEANPFKFDVISYITTLPKEFKLEDYIDYETQFSKTFLDPMRFILQAIGWEHEEKANLEAFFG
;
A
#
# COMPACT_ATOMS: atom_id res chain seq x y z
N ASP A 1 4.93 -22.36 -24.58
CA ASP A 1 3.68 -21.64 -24.83
C ASP A 1 2.81 -21.65 -23.58
N ASN A 2 2.28 -20.48 -23.18
CA ASN A 2 1.47 -20.33 -21.97
C ASN A 2 0.20 -21.21 -22.01
N GLU A 3 -0.40 -21.37 -23.17
CA GLU A 3 -1.60 -22.20 -23.34
C GLU A 3 -1.30 -23.68 -23.06
N GLN A 4 -0.18 -24.18 -23.54
CA GLN A 4 0.25 -25.57 -23.30
C GLN A 4 0.51 -25.80 -21.79
N ILE A 5 1.11 -24.83 -21.09
CA ILE A 5 1.33 -24.90 -19.65
C ILE A 5 -0.01 -24.96 -18.92
N CYS A 6 -0.94 -24.07 -19.23
CA CYS A 6 -2.27 -24.07 -18.64
C CYS A 6 -3.01 -25.39 -18.88
N ASN A 7 -3.03 -25.90 -20.13
CA ASN A 7 -3.67 -27.16 -20.46
C ASN A 7 -3.03 -28.39 -19.76
N PHE A 8 -1.71 -28.34 -19.54
CA PHE A 8 -1.02 -29.37 -18.77
C PHE A 8 -1.43 -29.32 -17.29
N LEU A 9 -1.42 -28.12 -16.68
CA LEU A 9 -1.79 -27.94 -15.29
C LEU A 9 -3.25 -28.31 -15.02
N ASP A 10 -4.18 -27.98 -15.93
CA ASP A 10 -5.58 -28.39 -15.78
C ASP A 10 -5.70 -29.92 -15.76
N ARG A 11 -5.04 -30.63 -16.70
CA ARG A 11 -5.04 -32.11 -16.67
C ARG A 11 -4.47 -32.67 -15.36
N VAL A 12 -3.44 -32.06 -14.78
CA VAL A 12 -2.88 -32.50 -13.50
C VAL A 12 -3.87 -32.25 -12.36
N VAL A 13 -4.53 -31.08 -12.36
CA VAL A 13 -5.55 -30.73 -11.36
C VAL A 13 -6.71 -31.73 -11.42
N ASP A 14 -7.31 -31.93 -12.60
CA ASP A 14 -8.48 -32.78 -12.77
C ASP A 14 -8.18 -34.27 -12.50
N SER A 15 -7.00 -34.76 -12.91
CA SER A 15 -6.67 -36.19 -12.82
C SER A 15 -6.00 -36.59 -11.51
N ARG A 16 -5.42 -35.66 -10.76
CA ARG A 16 -4.63 -35.96 -9.56
C ARG A 16 -5.04 -35.18 -8.34
N LEU A 17 -5.15 -33.84 -8.45
CA LEU A 17 -5.34 -32.98 -7.30
C LEU A 17 -6.80 -33.00 -6.81
N GLU A 18 -7.79 -32.83 -7.69
CA GLU A 18 -9.20 -32.86 -7.30
C GLU A 18 -9.61 -34.18 -6.65
N PRO A 19 -9.32 -35.36 -7.27
CA PRO A 19 -9.64 -36.65 -6.63
C PRO A 19 -8.97 -36.85 -5.27
N PHE A 20 -7.72 -36.37 -5.12
CA PHE A 20 -7.02 -36.42 -3.83
C PHE A 20 -7.73 -35.57 -2.77
N LEU A 21 -8.11 -34.32 -3.11
CA LEU A 21 -8.82 -33.40 -2.22
C LEU A 21 -10.21 -33.95 -1.84
N GLU A 22 -10.94 -34.53 -2.79
CA GLU A 22 -12.24 -35.16 -2.53
C GLU A 22 -12.11 -36.28 -1.51
N LYS A 23 -11.10 -37.13 -1.64
CA LYS A 23 -10.80 -38.18 -0.67
C LYS A 23 -10.48 -37.60 0.72
N CYS A 24 -9.62 -36.59 0.82
CA CYS A 24 -9.26 -35.95 2.07
C CYS A 24 -10.49 -35.30 2.76
N PHE A 25 -11.38 -34.67 1.98
CA PHE A 25 -12.59 -34.07 2.53
C PHE A 25 -13.62 -35.10 2.97
N ALA A 26 -13.72 -36.25 2.27
CA ALA A 26 -14.55 -37.36 2.72
C ALA A 26 -14.05 -37.90 4.06
N GLU A 27 -12.73 -38.20 4.18
CA GLU A 27 -12.10 -38.65 5.41
C GLU A 27 -12.30 -37.64 6.58
N LEU A 28 -12.21 -36.34 6.29
CA LEU A 28 -12.47 -35.31 7.30
C LEU A 28 -13.92 -35.27 7.73
N ALA A 29 -14.87 -35.41 6.79
CA ALA A 29 -16.30 -35.49 7.10
C ALA A 29 -16.64 -36.67 7.99
N ASP A 30 -16.07 -37.84 7.69
CA ASP A 30 -16.23 -39.04 8.52
C ASP A 30 -15.63 -38.84 9.92
N TYR A 31 -14.41 -38.31 10.01
CA TYR A 31 -13.75 -38.02 11.28
C TYR A 31 -14.53 -37.04 12.17
N THR A 32 -15.17 -36.06 11.56
CA THR A 32 -15.96 -35.03 12.28
C THR A 32 -17.42 -35.43 12.50
N ASN A 33 -17.85 -36.62 12.07
CA ASN A 33 -19.25 -37.08 12.03
C ASN A 33 -20.18 -36.07 11.33
N ALA A 34 -19.70 -35.47 10.23
CA ALA A 34 -20.48 -34.55 9.45
C ALA A 34 -21.60 -35.28 8.70
N PHE A 35 -22.80 -34.71 8.67
CA PHE A 35 -23.94 -35.30 7.95
C PHE A 35 -23.67 -35.45 6.43
N LYS A 36 -22.90 -34.50 5.86
CA LYS A 36 -22.57 -34.48 4.43
C LYS A 36 -21.26 -33.71 4.21
N ASN A 37 -20.41 -34.22 3.31
CA ASN A 37 -19.31 -33.41 2.80
C ASN A 37 -19.85 -32.32 1.85
N CYS A 38 -19.68 -31.05 2.21
CA CYS A 38 -20.03 -29.87 1.39
C CYS A 38 -18.81 -29.06 0.98
N MET A 39 -17.58 -29.57 1.25
CA MET A 39 -16.35 -28.88 0.91
C MET A 39 -15.96 -29.16 -0.53
N VAL A 40 -15.81 -28.09 -1.31
CA VAL A 40 -15.35 -28.16 -2.69
C VAL A 40 -14.20 -27.17 -2.84
N MET A 41 -13.07 -27.67 -3.35
CA MET A 41 -11.96 -26.80 -3.77
C MET A 41 -11.75 -26.96 -5.24
N LYS A 42 -11.61 -25.83 -5.92
CA LYS A 42 -11.27 -25.77 -7.34
C LYS A 42 -10.09 -24.86 -7.57
N ARG A 43 -9.39 -25.06 -8.69
CA ARG A 43 -8.31 -24.19 -9.12
C ARG A 43 -8.84 -22.78 -9.40
N GLU A 44 -8.28 -21.78 -8.72
CA GLU A 44 -8.65 -20.36 -8.91
C GLU A 44 -7.83 -19.73 -10.04
N VAL A 45 -6.50 -19.87 -10.01
CA VAL A 45 -5.62 -19.20 -11.00
C VAL A 45 -4.49 -20.10 -11.46
N VAL A 46 -4.01 -19.86 -12.70
CA VAL A 46 -2.69 -20.26 -13.20
C VAL A 46 -1.89 -18.99 -13.47
N ALA A 47 -0.67 -18.93 -12.95
CA ALA A 47 0.23 -17.80 -13.12
C ALA A 47 1.62 -18.29 -13.54
N ASN A 48 2.31 -17.52 -14.39
CA ASN A 48 3.67 -17.83 -14.80
C ASN A 48 4.74 -17.26 -13.86
N LYS A 49 4.38 -16.25 -13.06
CA LYS A 49 5.23 -15.66 -12.02
C LYS A 49 4.40 -15.33 -10.78
N GLY A 50 5.00 -15.50 -9.61
CA GLY A 50 4.39 -15.14 -8.34
C GLY A 50 5.41 -14.73 -7.30
N ILE A 51 5.07 -13.73 -6.49
CA ILE A 51 5.87 -13.26 -5.36
C ILE A 51 4.99 -13.27 -4.12
N TRP A 52 5.40 -14.02 -3.10
CA TRP A 52 4.75 -14.10 -1.81
C TRP A 52 5.56 -13.33 -0.76
N VAL A 53 5.01 -12.20 -0.30
CA VAL A 53 5.67 -11.32 0.67
C VAL A 53 5.38 -11.77 2.10
N ALA A 54 4.14 -12.19 2.37
CA ALA A 54 3.70 -12.70 3.66
C ALA A 54 2.34 -13.42 3.51
N LYS A 55 1.80 -13.99 4.59
CA LYS A 55 0.44 -14.54 4.63
C LYS A 55 -0.58 -13.50 4.14
N LYS A 56 -1.40 -13.85 3.15
CA LYS A 56 -2.41 -12.99 2.50
C LYS A 56 -1.82 -11.76 1.77
N ARG A 57 -0.51 -11.76 1.50
CA ARG A 57 0.18 -10.67 0.79
C ARG A 57 1.01 -11.26 -0.33
N TYR A 58 0.49 -11.19 -1.55
CA TYR A 58 1.13 -11.76 -2.73
C TYR A 58 0.74 -11.00 -4.01
N MET A 59 1.50 -11.23 -5.06
CA MET A 59 1.22 -10.76 -6.40
C MET A 59 1.51 -11.86 -7.41
N LEU A 60 0.64 -12.00 -8.41
CA LEU A 60 0.70 -13.04 -9.44
C LEU A 60 0.56 -12.40 -10.82
N ASN A 61 1.31 -12.91 -11.79
CA ASN A 61 1.11 -12.64 -13.20
C ASN A 61 0.23 -13.74 -13.78
N VAL A 62 -1.09 -13.52 -13.77
CA VAL A 62 -2.13 -14.54 -14.02
C VAL A 62 -2.32 -14.74 -15.51
N LEU A 63 -2.30 -16.00 -15.93
CA LEU A 63 -2.58 -16.47 -17.29
C LEU A 63 -4.01 -16.99 -17.46
N ASP A 64 -4.57 -17.53 -16.38
CA ASP A 64 -5.91 -18.11 -16.34
C ASP A 64 -6.57 -17.82 -14.99
N GLU A 65 -7.81 -17.40 -14.98
CA GLU A 65 -8.61 -17.16 -13.79
C GLU A 65 -9.91 -17.94 -13.89
N GLU A 66 -10.11 -18.91 -12.98
CA GLU A 66 -11.30 -19.78 -12.89
C GLU A 66 -11.65 -20.54 -14.19
N GLY A 67 -10.61 -20.97 -14.94
CA GLY A 67 -10.78 -21.68 -16.21
C GLY A 67 -10.91 -20.78 -17.44
N VAL A 68 -10.90 -19.46 -17.26
CA VAL A 68 -10.90 -18.48 -18.36
C VAL A 68 -9.48 -18.10 -18.72
N ARG A 69 -9.04 -18.45 -19.94
CA ARG A 69 -7.74 -18.05 -20.49
C ARG A 69 -7.72 -16.55 -20.77
N LEU A 70 -6.69 -15.87 -20.28
CA LEU A 70 -6.49 -14.46 -20.54
C LEU A 70 -5.63 -14.27 -21.80
N SER A 71 -6.06 -13.39 -22.71
CA SER A 71 -5.30 -13.04 -23.92
C SER A 71 -3.95 -12.41 -23.60
N GLU A 72 -3.90 -11.63 -22.52
CA GLU A 72 -2.69 -11.06 -21.94
C GLU A 72 -2.64 -11.34 -20.44
N PRO A 73 -1.43 -11.58 -19.88
CA PRO A 73 -1.29 -11.82 -18.44
C PRO A 73 -1.78 -10.64 -17.61
N LYS A 74 -2.57 -10.91 -16.58
CA LYS A 74 -3.16 -9.91 -15.67
C LYS A 74 -2.43 -9.92 -14.32
N LEU A 75 -2.06 -8.75 -13.84
CA LEU A 75 -1.45 -8.61 -12.52
C LEU A 75 -2.53 -8.69 -11.42
N LYS A 76 -2.53 -9.78 -10.64
CA LYS A 76 -3.37 -9.96 -9.44
C LYS A 76 -2.54 -9.62 -8.21
N ILE A 77 -3.03 -8.66 -7.41
CA ILE A 77 -2.34 -8.18 -6.19
C ILE A 77 -3.26 -8.33 -5.01
N MET A 78 -2.78 -8.96 -3.94
CA MET A 78 -3.51 -9.16 -2.70
C MET A 78 -2.74 -8.64 -1.49
N GLY A 79 -3.43 -7.85 -0.64
CA GLY A 79 -2.92 -7.40 0.66
C GLY A 79 -1.76 -6.40 0.63
N ILE A 80 -1.35 -5.93 -0.55
CA ILE A 80 -0.24 -4.98 -0.75
C ILE A 80 -0.77 -3.54 -0.80
N GLU A 81 0.05 -2.59 -0.47
CA GLU A 81 -0.28 -1.16 -0.40
C GLU A 81 -0.79 -0.60 -1.74
N ALA A 82 -0.42 -1.21 -2.87
CA ALA A 82 -0.92 -0.89 -4.21
C ALA A 82 -2.46 -0.98 -4.36
N VAL A 83 -3.13 -1.73 -3.49
CA VAL A 83 -4.60 -1.89 -3.51
C VAL A 83 -5.29 -1.31 -2.28
N LYS A 84 -4.54 -0.82 -1.29
CA LYS A 84 -5.11 -0.25 -0.06
C LYS A 84 -5.57 1.19 -0.27
N SER A 85 -6.80 1.49 0.10
CA SER A 85 -7.35 2.86 0.04
C SER A 85 -6.63 3.86 0.95
N SER A 86 -5.88 3.37 1.94
CA SER A 86 -5.09 4.18 2.86
C SER A 86 -3.74 4.67 2.28
N THR A 87 -3.37 4.24 1.07
CA THR A 87 -2.19 4.72 0.34
C THR A 87 -2.63 5.78 -0.66
N PRO A 88 -1.89 6.88 -0.86
CA PRO A 88 -2.20 7.90 -1.87
C PRO A 88 -2.37 7.29 -3.26
N GLN A 89 -3.33 7.80 -4.04
CA GLN A 89 -3.67 7.21 -5.34
C GLN A 89 -2.49 7.15 -6.30
N VAL A 90 -1.69 8.21 -6.36
CA VAL A 90 -0.49 8.29 -7.19
C VAL A 90 0.50 7.18 -6.80
N CYS A 91 0.76 6.99 -5.50
CA CYS A 91 1.67 5.95 -5.03
C CYS A 91 1.14 4.54 -5.33
N ARG A 92 -0.19 4.32 -5.24
CA ARG A 92 -0.79 3.04 -5.64
C ARG A 92 -0.54 2.71 -7.12
N GLY A 93 -0.67 3.70 -7.99
CA GLY A 93 -0.35 3.57 -9.42
C GLY A 93 1.12 3.19 -9.61
N LYS A 94 2.02 3.96 -9.03
CA LYS A 94 3.47 3.75 -9.14
C LYS A 94 3.96 2.42 -8.52
N ILE A 95 3.37 1.97 -7.42
CA ILE A 95 3.66 0.64 -6.86
C ILE A 95 3.24 -0.47 -7.86
N LYS A 96 2.09 -0.34 -8.53
CA LYS A 96 1.66 -1.30 -9.56
C LYS A 96 2.61 -1.31 -10.76
N GLU A 97 3.08 -0.14 -11.21
CA GLU A 97 4.07 -0.02 -12.28
C GLU A 97 5.41 -0.67 -11.87
N ALA A 98 5.90 -0.39 -10.66
CA ALA A 98 7.09 -1.02 -10.11
C ALA A 98 6.98 -2.56 -10.04
N ILE A 99 5.81 -3.09 -9.63
CA ILE A 99 5.57 -4.53 -9.62
C ILE A 99 5.62 -5.11 -11.04
N LYS A 100 5.09 -4.43 -12.05
CA LYS A 100 5.19 -4.86 -13.45
C LYS A 100 6.66 -4.91 -13.92
N ILE A 101 7.48 -3.94 -13.51
CA ILE A 101 8.93 -3.95 -13.79
C ILE A 101 9.59 -5.16 -13.13
N ILE A 102 9.32 -5.42 -11.85
CA ILE A 102 9.84 -6.59 -11.13
C ILE A 102 9.43 -7.91 -11.81
N MET A 103 8.22 -7.98 -12.34
CA MET A 103 7.73 -9.20 -13.02
C MET A 103 8.33 -9.42 -14.41
N GLY A 104 8.85 -8.38 -15.07
CA GLY A 104 9.26 -8.48 -16.48
C GLY A 104 10.63 -7.95 -16.85
N LYS A 105 11.32 -7.25 -15.95
CA LYS A 105 12.58 -6.54 -16.23
C LYS A 105 13.64 -6.80 -15.16
N GLU A 106 14.78 -6.11 -15.28
CA GLU A 106 15.91 -6.20 -14.38
C GLU A 106 15.84 -5.19 -13.24
N GLN A 107 16.67 -5.40 -12.20
CA GLN A 107 16.73 -4.52 -11.01
C GLN A 107 17.16 -3.09 -11.38
N SER A 108 18.04 -2.91 -12.36
CA SER A 108 18.49 -1.60 -12.85
C SER A 108 17.34 -0.75 -13.42
N ASP A 109 16.38 -1.37 -14.11
CA ASP A 109 15.18 -0.68 -14.60
C ASP A 109 14.32 -0.16 -13.43
N LEU A 110 14.26 -0.94 -12.35
CA LEU A 110 13.55 -0.54 -11.15
C LEU A 110 14.23 0.64 -10.43
N HIS A 111 15.57 0.62 -10.31
CA HIS A 111 16.32 1.72 -9.70
C HIS A 111 16.07 3.04 -10.46
N LYS A 112 16.15 2.99 -11.79
CA LYS A 112 15.84 4.15 -12.64
C LYS A 112 14.40 4.64 -12.42
N PHE A 113 13.43 3.72 -12.41
CA PHE A 113 12.03 4.05 -12.16
C PHE A 113 11.82 4.72 -10.80
N ILE A 114 12.45 4.20 -9.73
CA ILE A 114 12.37 4.78 -8.38
C ILE A 114 12.96 6.20 -8.36
N ALA A 115 14.13 6.40 -8.99
CA ALA A 115 14.79 7.70 -9.06
C ALA A 115 13.95 8.74 -9.82
N ASP A 116 13.35 8.35 -10.94
CA ASP A 116 12.51 9.23 -11.75
C ASP A 116 11.20 9.56 -11.01
N PHE A 117 10.58 8.57 -10.36
CA PHE A 117 9.39 8.82 -9.55
C PHE A 117 9.69 9.71 -8.34
N LYS A 118 10.85 9.57 -7.68
CA LYS A 118 11.26 10.46 -6.60
C LYS A 118 11.28 11.91 -7.06
N LYS A 119 11.89 12.21 -8.22
CA LYS A 119 11.91 13.56 -8.79
C LYS A 119 10.49 14.09 -9.05
N GLU A 120 9.63 13.27 -9.67
CA GLU A 120 8.23 13.60 -9.92
C GLU A 120 7.47 13.87 -8.61
N PHE A 121 7.65 13.02 -7.60
CA PHE A 121 6.96 13.12 -6.32
C PHE A 121 7.26 14.44 -5.59
N PHE A 122 8.47 14.96 -5.69
CA PHE A 122 8.87 16.22 -5.07
C PHE A 122 8.25 17.46 -5.74
N THR A 123 7.63 17.33 -6.89
CA THR A 123 6.87 18.40 -7.56
C THR A 123 5.37 18.33 -7.29
N MET A 124 4.90 17.30 -6.59
CA MET A 124 3.47 17.07 -6.35
C MET A 124 2.93 17.93 -5.23
N THR A 125 1.63 18.21 -5.29
CA THR A 125 0.93 18.97 -4.24
C THR A 125 0.68 18.13 -2.99
N ALA A 126 0.45 18.79 -1.86
CA ALA A 126 0.08 18.15 -0.60
C ALA A 126 -1.08 17.16 -0.77
N GLU A 127 -2.09 17.52 -1.55
CA GLU A 127 -3.31 16.72 -1.76
C GLU A 127 -3.05 15.41 -2.50
N GLN A 128 -2.04 15.38 -3.39
CA GLN A 128 -1.67 14.21 -4.17
C GLN A 128 -0.90 13.18 -3.35
N ILE A 129 -0.05 13.64 -2.43
CA ILE A 129 0.87 12.79 -1.67
C ILE A 129 0.41 12.43 -0.26
N SER A 130 -0.64 13.08 0.26
CA SER A 130 -1.14 12.86 1.61
C SER A 130 -1.82 11.50 1.77
N PHE A 131 -1.65 10.92 2.96
CA PHE A 131 -2.32 9.67 3.35
C PHE A 131 -3.80 9.89 3.64
N PRO A 132 -4.73 9.21 2.95
CA PRO A 132 -6.14 9.22 3.34
C PRO A 132 -6.38 8.34 4.58
N ARG A 133 -7.17 8.83 5.53
CA ARG A 133 -7.59 8.11 6.75
C ARG A 133 -8.97 8.56 7.19
N SER A 134 -9.63 7.71 8.00
CA SER A 134 -10.80 8.13 8.78
C SER A 134 -10.36 8.60 10.15
N CYS A 135 -10.88 9.73 10.62
CA CYS A 135 -10.51 10.33 11.89
C CYS A 135 -11.47 9.87 12.99
N ASN A 136 -11.04 8.92 13.82
CA ASN A 136 -11.85 8.39 14.91
C ASN A 136 -11.20 8.69 16.27
N ASN A 137 -12.02 8.73 17.31
CA ASN A 137 -11.61 8.95 18.71
C ASN A 137 -10.98 10.34 18.97
N LEU A 138 -11.36 11.36 18.23
CA LEU A 138 -10.90 12.76 18.41
C LEU A 138 -11.07 13.24 19.85
N ARG A 139 -12.24 12.98 20.46
CA ARG A 139 -12.56 13.39 21.83
C ARG A 139 -11.64 12.72 22.85
N LYS A 140 -11.30 11.43 22.64
CA LYS A 140 -10.45 10.63 23.53
C LYS A 140 -9.02 11.21 23.61
N TYR A 141 -8.50 11.74 22.51
CA TYR A 141 -7.12 12.18 22.41
C TYR A 141 -6.92 13.70 22.59
N ARG A 142 -8.01 14.47 22.71
CA ARG A 142 -7.96 15.92 22.92
C ARG A 142 -7.49 16.23 24.33
N HIS A 143 -6.58 17.21 24.46
CA HIS A 143 -6.13 17.74 25.74
C HIS A 143 -6.40 19.24 25.84
N ALA A 144 -6.75 19.71 27.03
CA ALA A 144 -7.12 21.12 27.23
C ALA A 144 -5.94 22.08 27.04
N SER A 145 -4.75 21.73 27.54
CA SER A 145 -3.57 22.59 27.51
C SER A 145 -2.56 22.22 26.40
N ASN A 146 -2.48 20.95 25.98
CA ASN A 146 -1.42 20.44 25.09
C ASN A 146 -1.93 19.99 23.71
N VAL A 147 -3.10 20.45 23.28
CA VAL A 147 -3.76 20.08 22.02
C VAL A 147 -4.11 18.59 21.95
N PHE A 148 -3.18 17.67 22.26
CA PHE A 148 -3.36 16.22 22.25
C PHE A 148 -2.56 15.53 23.37
N ILE A 149 -2.91 14.27 23.70
CA ILE A 149 -2.23 13.46 24.72
C ILE A 149 -1.15 12.58 24.11
N LYS A 150 -0.23 12.06 24.93
CA LYS A 150 0.80 11.08 24.51
C LYS A 150 0.14 9.81 23.97
N GLY A 151 0.68 9.25 22.89
CA GLY A 151 0.13 8.04 22.26
C GLY A 151 -1.01 8.28 21.27
N THR A 152 -1.33 9.55 20.96
CA THR A 152 -2.31 9.88 19.91
C THR A 152 -1.86 9.36 18.55
N PRO A 153 -2.72 8.64 17.79
CA PRO A 153 -2.41 8.24 16.43
C PRO A 153 -2.08 9.44 15.54
N ILE A 154 -1.10 9.29 14.64
CA ILE A 154 -0.52 10.40 13.89
C ILE A 154 -1.56 11.24 13.11
N HIS A 155 -2.52 10.60 12.44
CA HIS A 155 -3.57 11.30 11.70
C HIS A 155 -4.56 12.04 12.62
N VAL A 156 -4.82 11.51 13.82
CA VAL A 156 -5.64 12.17 14.84
C VAL A 156 -4.89 13.33 15.46
N LYS A 157 -3.57 13.17 15.72
CA LYS A 157 -2.67 14.25 16.14
C LYS A 157 -2.74 15.43 15.16
N GLY A 158 -2.56 15.14 13.85
CA GLY A 158 -2.67 16.16 12.80
C GLY A 158 -4.05 16.83 12.75
N ALA A 159 -5.14 16.09 12.97
CA ALA A 159 -6.50 16.62 13.00
C ALA A 159 -6.74 17.56 14.19
N LEU A 160 -6.24 17.23 15.38
CA LEU A 160 -6.32 18.08 16.56
C LEU A 160 -5.51 19.37 16.39
N ILE A 161 -4.32 19.27 15.79
CA ILE A 161 -3.47 20.43 15.44
C ILE A 161 -4.21 21.33 14.44
N TYR A 162 -4.75 20.75 13.35
CA TYR A 162 -5.52 21.48 12.35
C TYR A 162 -6.69 22.27 12.99
N ASN A 163 -7.51 21.61 13.80
CA ASN A 163 -8.62 22.24 14.48
C ASN A 163 -8.17 23.36 15.46
N HIS A 164 -7.04 23.15 16.12
CA HIS A 164 -6.44 24.18 17.00
C HIS A 164 -6.00 25.40 16.18
N GLN A 165 -5.29 25.18 15.08
CA GLN A 165 -4.79 26.26 14.22
C GLN A 165 -5.93 27.02 13.53
N LEU A 166 -6.99 26.35 13.08
CA LEU A 166 -8.17 27.02 12.53
C LEU A 166 -8.77 28.03 13.52
N LYS A 167 -8.78 27.70 14.81
CA LYS A 167 -9.24 28.62 15.87
C LYS A 167 -8.28 29.77 16.06
N GLN A 168 -6.98 29.52 16.13
CA GLN A 168 -5.96 30.54 16.32
C GLN A 168 -5.95 31.58 15.19
N PHE A 169 -6.14 31.13 13.96
CA PHE A 169 -6.18 31.98 12.77
C PHE A 169 -7.58 32.52 12.45
N ASN A 170 -8.60 32.23 13.27
CA ASN A 170 -10.00 32.61 13.03
C ASN A 170 -10.55 32.14 11.67
N LEU A 171 -10.13 30.97 11.20
CA LEU A 171 -10.47 30.41 9.87
C LEU A 171 -11.67 29.47 9.87
N GLY A 172 -12.36 29.28 11.00
CA GLY A 172 -13.47 28.33 11.15
C GLY A 172 -14.71 28.63 10.28
N GLN A 173 -14.85 29.86 9.74
CA GLN A 173 -15.89 30.19 8.76
C GLN A 173 -15.49 29.78 7.33
N LYS A 174 -14.20 29.74 7.03
CA LYS A 174 -13.68 29.44 5.70
C LYS A 174 -13.41 27.94 5.49
N TYR A 175 -12.94 27.27 6.53
CA TYR A 175 -12.59 25.85 6.50
C TYR A 175 -13.33 25.08 7.59
N PRO A 176 -13.91 23.90 7.26
CA PRO A 176 -14.62 23.09 8.25
C PRO A 176 -13.66 22.48 9.28
N PHE A 177 -14.07 22.44 10.55
CA PHE A 177 -13.40 21.67 11.56
C PHE A 177 -13.53 20.17 11.31
N ILE A 178 -12.45 19.43 11.50
CA ILE A 178 -12.46 17.96 11.45
C ILE A 178 -13.28 17.43 12.62
N GLN A 179 -14.21 16.54 12.31
CA GLN A 179 -15.11 15.89 13.28
C GLN A 179 -14.87 14.39 13.37
N GLU A 180 -15.54 13.75 14.33
CA GLU A 180 -15.51 12.31 14.51
C GLU A 180 -16.04 11.59 13.26
N GLY A 181 -15.30 10.64 12.74
CA GLY A 181 -15.66 9.86 11.55
C GLY A 181 -15.28 10.48 10.20
N ASP A 182 -14.84 11.73 10.16
CA ASP A 182 -14.48 12.40 8.92
C ASP A 182 -13.36 11.67 8.18
N LYS A 183 -13.47 11.67 6.85
CA LYS A 183 -12.38 11.26 5.96
C LYS A 183 -11.42 12.42 5.80
N ILE A 184 -10.21 12.22 6.22
CA ILE A 184 -9.14 13.23 6.21
C ILE A 184 -7.95 12.76 5.39
N LYS A 185 -7.09 13.71 5.04
CA LYS A 185 -5.75 13.48 4.53
C LYS A 185 -4.73 13.99 5.55
N PHE A 186 -3.59 13.31 5.69
CA PHE A 186 -2.50 13.81 6.52
C PHE A 186 -1.16 13.68 5.82
N LEU A 187 -0.24 14.56 6.17
CA LEU A 187 1.14 14.56 5.66
C LEU A 187 2.12 14.91 6.78
N LYS A 188 3.37 14.56 6.55
CA LYS A 188 4.49 14.88 7.41
C LYS A 188 5.02 16.26 7.12
N LEU A 189 5.46 16.95 8.17
CA LEU A 189 6.11 18.24 8.11
C LEU A 189 7.53 18.14 8.69
N VAL A 190 8.45 18.93 8.16
CA VAL A 190 9.76 19.14 8.80
C VAL A 190 9.56 19.84 10.15
N GLU A 191 10.41 19.54 11.14
CA GLU A 191 10.24 20.09 12.50
C GLU A 191 10.39 21.61 12.58
N ALA A 192 11.17 22.20 11.68
CA ALA A 192 11.42 23.66 11.63
C ALA A 192 10.26 24.46 11.00
N ASN A 193 9.01 23.98 11.10
CA ASN A 193 7.83 24.69 10.59
C ASN A 193 7.23 25.66 11.64
N PRO A 194 6.40 26.62 11.22
CA PRO A 194 5.81 27.62 12.12
C PRO A 194 4.99 27.05 13.28
N PHE A 195 4.42 25.86 13.11
CA PHE A 195 3.58 25.22 14.13
C PHE A 195 4.37 24.34 15.10
N LYS A 196 5.64 24.02 14.78
CA LYS A 196 6.51 23.13 15.56
C LYS A 196 5.91 21.74 15.80
N PHE A 197 5.16 21.23 14.82
CA PHE A 197 4.59 19.89 14.80
C PHE A 197 5.04 19.13 13.56
N ASP A 198 5.23 17.82 13.68
CA ASP A 198 5.72 16.92 12.62
C ASP A 198 4.63 16.40 11.66
N VAL A 199 3.38 16.84 11.84
CA VAL A 199 2.22 16.35 11.06
C VAL A 199 1.12 17.39 11.03
N ILE A 200 0.39 17.44 9.90
CA ILE A 200 -0.89 18.14 9.76
C ILE A 200 -1.89 17.26 9.05
N SER A 201 -3.17 17.37 9.44
CA SER A 201 -4.28 16.75 8.70
C SER A 201 -5.22 17.83 8.19
N TYR A 202 -6.01 17.50 7.17
CA TYR A 202 -7.03 18.39 6.60
C TYR A 202 -8.09 17.55 5.88
N ILE A 203 -9.26 18.16 5.57
CA ILE A 203 -10.36 17.44 4.91
C ILE A 203 -10.15 17.40 3.39
N THR A 204 -10.17 18.53 2.73
CA THR A 204 -10.10 18.65 1.27
C THR A 204 -8.75 19.18 0.81
N THR A 205 -8.39 20.38 1.28
CA THR A 205 -7.17 21.10 0.92
C THR A 205 -6.47 21.61 2.16
N LEU A 206 -5.16 21.73 2.10
CA LEU A 206 -4.38 22.38 3.14
C LEU A 206 -4.63 23.89 3.08
N PRO A 207 -5.06 24.55 4.21
CA PRO A 207 -5.27 26.00 4.20
C PRO A 207 -4.01 26.78 3.84
N LYS A 208 -4.07 27.61 2.81
CA LYS A 208 -2.94 28.42 2.36
C LYS A 208 -2.46 29.42 3.41
N GLU A 209 -3.36 29.85 4.28
CA GLU A 209 -3.07 30.75 5.41
C GLU A 209 -2.11 30.13 6.43
N PHE A 210 -2.00 28.80 6.45
CA PHE A 210 -1.05 28.08 7.31
C PHE A 210 0.40 28.23 6.83
N LYS A 211 0.59 28.53 5.53
CA LYS A 211 1.93 28.69 4.91
C LYS A 211 2.84 27.49 5.19
N LEU A 212 2.29 26.28 5.00
CA LEU A 212 2.99 25.03 5.30
C LEU A 212 3.53 24.32 4.05
N GLU A 213 3.27 24.84 2.86
CA GLU A 213 3.67 24.21 1.58
C GLU A 213 5.20 23.99 1.52
N ASP A 214 5.98 24.96 1.99
CA ASP A 214 7.45 24.91 2.01
C ASP A 214 8.02 24.01 3.12
N TYR A 215 7.16 23.54 4.02
CA TYR A 215 7.54 22.73 5.18
C TYR A 215 7.08 21.26 5.06
N ILE A 216 6.65 20.84 3.89
CA ILE A 216 6.30 19.44 3.63
C ILE A 216 7.58 18.61 3.67
N ASP A 217 7.60 17.55 4.49
CA ASP A 217 8.69 16.58 4.53
C ASP A 217 8.51 15.54 3.42
N TYR A 218 8.88 15.94 2.21
CA TYR A 218 8.77 15.10 1.01
C TYR A 218 9.60 13.80 1.12
N GLU A 219 10.78 13.84 1.75
CA GLU A 219 11.63 12.65 1.93
C GLU A 219 10.94 11.61 2.80
N THR A 220 10.48 12.01 3.99
CA THR A 220 9.74 11.09 4.87
C THR A 220 8.43 10.66 4.23
N GLN A 221 7.73 11.56 3.55
CA GLN A 221 6.48 11.25 2.86
C GLN A 221 6.69 10.21 1.76
N PHE A 222 7.70 10.38 0.90
CA PHE A 222 8.07 9.42 -0.15
C PHE A 222 8.46 8.07 0.43
N SER A 223 9.32 8.07 1.45
CA SER A 223 9.72 6.84 2.13
C SER A 223 8.49 6.07 2.64
N LYS A 224 7.60 6.73 3.36
CA LYS A 224 6.42 6.09 3.98
C LYS A 224 5.33 5.66 2.98
N THR A 225 5.13 6.43 1.90
CA THR A 225 4.06 6.14 0.93
C THR A 225 4.47 5.16 -0.16
N PHE A 226 5.76 5.11 -0.50
CA PHE A 226 6.25 4.34 -1.63
C PHE A 226 7.40 3.38 -1.27
N LEU A 227 8.51 3.86 -0.66
CA LEU A 227 9.68 3.00 -0.43
C LEU A 227 9.42 1.90 0.61
N ASP A 228 8.80 2.22 1.76
CA ASP A 228 8.52 1.22 2.79
C ASP A 228 7.65 0.06 2.26
N PRO A 229 6.54 0.30 1.52
CA PRO A 229 5.83 -0.76 0.82
C PRO A 229 6.69 -1.58 -0.14
N MET A 230 7.55 -0.91 -0.91
CA MET A 230 8.42 -1.57 -1.89
C MET A 230 9.50 -2.43 -1.23
N ARG A 231 10.09 -2.00 -0.12
CA ARG A 231 11.12 -2.76 0.61
C ARG A 231 10.67 -4.18 0.95
N PHE A 232 9.44 -4.36 1.42
CA PHE A 232 8.91 -5.69 1.73
C PHE A 232 8.82 -6.58 0.48
N ILE A 233 8.47 -6.01 -0.67
CA ILE A 233 8.41 -6.74 -1.93
C ILE A 233 9.82 -7.13 -2.38
N LEU A 234 10.74 -6.17 -2.35
CA LEU A 234 12.12 -6.35 -2.80
C LEU A 234 12.88 -7.36 -1.94
N GLN A 235 12.70 -7.32 -0.61
CA GLN A 235 13.28 -8.31 0.30
C GLN A 235 12.84 -9.75 -0.03
N ALA A 236 11.59 -9.94 -0.46
CA ALA A 236 11.09 -11.28 -0.82
C ALA A 236 11.77 -11.86 -2.07
N ILE A 237 12.40 -11.03 -2.92
CA ILE A 237 13.09 -11.44 -4.15
C ILE A 237 14.60 -11.19 -4.10
N GLY A 238 15.13 -10.73 -2.96
CA GLY A 238 16.56 -10.43 -2.79
C GLY A 238 17.04 -9.19 -3.54
N TRP A 239 16.13 -8.26 -3.90
CA TRP A 239 16.47 -6.99 -4.54
C TRP A 239 16.57 -5.85 -3.53
N GLU A 240 17.35 -4.82 -3.88
CA GLU A 240 17.45 -3.56 -3.12
C GLU A 240 16.74 -2.43 -3.87
N HIS A 241 16.35 -1.39 -3.16
CA HIS A 241 15.68 -0.23 -3.75
C HIS A 241 16.65 0.84 -4.27
N GLU A 242 17.93 0.75 -3.89
CA GLU A 242 19.02 1.63 -4.32
C GLU A 242 20.21 0.79 -4.77
N GLU A 243 21.02 1.32 -5.68
CA GLU A 243 22.30 0.73 -6.03
C GLU A 243 23.23 0.85 -4.81
N LYS A 244 23.74 -0.29 -4.32
CA LYS A 244 24.81 -0.25 -3.33
C LYS A 244 26.06 0.31 -4.01
N ALA A 245 26.60 1.37 -3.46
CA ALA A 245 27.93 1.83 -3.85
C ALA A 245 28.90 0.68 -3.63
N ASN A 246 29.37 0.04 -4.70
CA ASN A 246 30.31 -1.06 -4.60
C ASN A 246 31.68 -0.41 -4.37
N LEU A 247 32.31 -0.67 -3.21
CA LEU A 247 33.67 -0.20 -2.92
C LEU A 247 34.67 -0.67 -3.99
N GLU A 248 34.40 -1.78 -4.67
CA GLU A 248 35.21 -2.27 -5.79
C GLU A 248 35.21 -1.31 -6.99
N ALA A 249 34.16 -0.51 -7.22
CA ALA A 249 34.12 0.50 -8.26
C ALA A 249 35.00 1.74 -7.92
N PHE A 250 35.48 1.86 -6.69
CA PHE A 250 36.40 2.92 -6.25
C PHE A 250 37.89 2.52 -6.37
N PHE A 251 38.18 1.23 -6.52
CA PHE A 251 39.53 0.67 -6.55
C PHE A 251 39.90 0.01 -7.89
N GLY A 252 39.03 0.12 -8.91
CA GLY A 252 39.26 -0.37 -10.28
C GLY A 252 39.80 0.68 -11.23
#